data_5598b7b3dab50b10500b74e4d4b17e90
#
_entry.id   5598b7b3dab50b10500b74e4d4b17e90
#
_cell.length_a   1.000
_cell.length_b   1.000
_cell.length_c   1.000
_cell.angle_alpha   90.00
_cell.angle_beta   90.00
_cell.angle_gamma   90.00
#
_symmetry.space_group_name_H-M   'P 1'
#
loop_
_entity.id
_entity.type
_entity.pdbx_description
1 polymer ?
#
loop_
_entity_poly.entity_id
_entity_poly.type
_entity_poly.pdbx_seq_one_letter_code
_entity_poly.pdbx_strand_id
1 'polypeptide(L)'
;MATIRHAGRVRMVGVEKVTVLDALGLDEAHTSVYRWIVQQTSASTPEVAEALSMSLPRVRPIVAELERLGLLARQAARSDRFVASPPSMALRPLLLERERGLTRAHEALVELSDLYRRSAEQRSVADVVDVVIGDDAVRQRVAQLQAASTDQVRVLVLHEVALVTGEENVEEDRALARGVRYRVIVESAVLERPGFLTVAREMAQIGEEIRVLPRLPTRMFIADDQMALVPMHAHGDDRGFGALLIHPSGLLDLVSSIFEEYWAAASAFLPVSAVPTTEEVDRDLLRLLLLGVTDAAAAAQLGISLRTVQRRVADLMEIAGVTTRMQLGAEAVRRSWV
;
A
#
# COMPACT_ATOMS: atom_id res chain seq x y z
N MET A 1 6.28 -23.89 37.64
CA MET A 1 6.20 -22.42 37.72
C MET A 1 7.27 -21.82 36.83
N ALA A 2 6.89 -21.34 35.70
CA ALA A 2 7.72 -20.46 34.88
C ALA A 2 6.76 -19.70 33.97
N THR A 3 6.50 -18.46 34.33
CA THR A 3 5.64 -17.51 33.61
C THR A 3 6.41 -16.96 32.43
N ILE A 4 6.03 -17.32 31.22
CA ILE A 4 6.55 -16.68 29.99
C ILE A 4 5.61 -15.51 29.68
N ARG A 5 6.07 -14.30 30.01
CA ARG A 5 5.47 -13.05 29.53
C ARG A 5 5.89 -12.84 28.08
N HIS A 6 4.98 -13.01 27.13
CA HIS A 6 5.14 -12.46 25.79
C HIS A 6 4.78 -10.97 25.85
N ALA A 7 5.82 -10.14 25.86
CA ALA A 7 5.69 -8.71 25.62
C ALA A 7 5.46 -8.49 24.12
N GLY A 8 4.25 -8.10 23.76
CA GLY A 8 3.94 -7.60 22.44
C GLY A 8 4.78 -6.35 22.14
N ARG A 9 5.80 -6.50 21.31
CA ARG A 9 6.54 -5.38 20.75
C ARG A 9 5.71 -4.85 19.59
N VAL A 10 4.91 -3.84 19.83
CA VAL A 10 4.41 -2.96 18.77
C VAL A 10 5.65 -2.39 18.08
N ARG A 11 5.95 -2.90 16.91
CA ARG A 11 6.98 -2.35 16.03
C ARG A 11 6.41 -1.05 15.49
N MET A 12 6.70 0.06 16.16
CA MET A 12 6.54 1.37 15.57
C MET A 12 7.34 1.34 14.27
N VAL A 13 6.65 1.28 13.13
CA VAL A 13 7.24 1.57 11.82
C VAL A 13 7.90 2.93 12.01
N GLY A 14 9.24 2.95 11.89
CA GLY A 14 9.99 4.18 11.99
C GLY A 14 9.45 5.11 10.92
N VAL A 15 8.69 6.10 11.32
CA VAL A 15 8.50 7.31 10.54
C VAL A 15 9.94 7.78 10.31
N GLU A 16 10.49 7.56 9.11
CA GLU A 16 11.70 8.21 8.66
C GLU A 16 11.52 9.67 9.09
N LYS A 17 12.40 10.16 9.93
CA LYS A 17 12.42 11.58 10.30
C LYS A 17 12.70 12.34 9.01
N VAL A 18 11.65 12.64 8.25
CA VAL A 18 11.72 13.53 7.11
C VAL A 18 12.27 14.82 7.67
N THR A 19 13.50 15.13 7.31
CA THR A 19 14.15 16.36 7.74
C THR A 19 13.34 17.49 7.12
N VAL A 20 12.87 18.44 7.94
CA VAL A 20 11.91 19.48 7.54
C VAL A 20 12.33 20.25 6.27
N LEU A 21 13.62 20.22 5.91
CA LEU A 21 14.20 20.95 4.78
C LEU A 21 14.79 20.03 3.69
N ASP A 22 14.60 18.71 3.75
CA ASP A 22 15.07 17.76 2.73
C ASP A 22 14.54 18.10 1.33
N ALA A 23 13.28 18.51 1.27
CA ALA A 23 12.66 18.97 0.03
C ALA A 23 13.39 20.16 -0.62
N LEU A 24 14.23 20.87 0.13
CA LEU A 24 15.05 21.97 -0.38
C LEU A 24 16.51 21.56 -0.66
N GLY A 25 16.83 20.27 -0.53
CA GLY A 25 18.18 19.74 -0.71
C GLY A 25 19.08 19.91 0.51
N LEU A 26 18.50 20.20 1.67
CA LEU A 26 19.22 20.39 2.93
C LEU A 26 19.05 19.13 3.80
N ASP A 27 20.08 18.31 3.89
CA ASP A 27 20.08 17.13 4.74
C ASP A 27 19.99 17.45 6.24
N GLU A 28 19.95 16.43 7.08
CA GLU A 28 19.84 16.57 8.53
C GLU A 28 21.00 17.39 9.12
N ALA A 29 22.22 17.26 8.57
CA ALA A 29 23.38 18.00 9.04
C ALA A 29 23.25 19.49 8.70
N HIS A 30 22.84 19.84 7.47
CA HIS A 30 22.57 21.23 7.06
C HIS A 30 21.46 21.84 7.92
N THR A 31 20.36 21.11 8.10
CA THR A 31 19.24 21.56 8.91
C THR A 31 19.62 21.82 10.36
N SER A 32 20.44 20.93 10.95
CA SER A 32 20.90 21.07 12.33
C SER A 32 21.81 22.27 12.51
N VAL A 33 22.77 22.46 11.60
CA VAL A 33 23.68 23.61 11.60
C VAL A 33 22.92 24.92 11.43
N TYR A 34 22.02 25.00 10.45
CA TYR A 34 21.24 26.20 10.21
C TYR A 34 20.33 26.53 11.38
N ARG A 35 19.61 25.55 11.93
CA ARG A 35 18.72 25.71 13.09
C ARG A 35 19.47 26.23 14.33
N TRP A 36 20.69 25.74 14.56
CA TRP A 36 21.48 26.20 15.67
C TRP A 36 21.96 27.66 15.46
N ILE A 37 22.46 28.00 14.24
CA ILE A 37 22.95 29.36 13.94
C ILE A 37 21.81 30.40 13.99
N VAL A 38 20.59 30.05 13.56
CA VAL A 38 19.37 30.91 13.62
C VAL A 38 19.10 31.37 15.07
N GLN A 39 19.45 30.57 16.06
CA GLN A 39 19.25 30.89 17.49
C GLN A 39 20.36 31.78 18.07
N GLN A 40 21.45 32.00 17.32
CA GLN A 40 22.56 32.79 17.74
C GLN A 40 22.56 34.19 17.10
N THR A 41 23.13 35.17 17.79
CA THR A 41 23.35 36.53 17.20
C THR A 41 24.37 36.46 16.06
N SER A 42 25.43 35.65 16.23
CA SER A 42 26.44 35.31 15.23
C SER A 42 27.18 34.06 15.69
N ALA A 43 27.72 33.29 14.75
CA ALA A 43 28.48 32.09 15.06
C ALA A 43 29.72 31.95 14.17
N SER A 44 30.76 31.31 14.67
CA SER A 44 31.93 30.87 13.91
C SER A 44 31.87 29.35 13.64
N THR A 45 32.60 28.89 12.64
CA THR A 45 32.68 27.45 12.33
C THR A 45 33.15 26.58 13.51
N PRO A 46 34.13 27.01 14.34
CA PRO A 46 34.52 26.27 15.55
C PRO A 46 33.39 26.18 16.59
N GLU A 47 32.69 27.27 16.85
CA GLU A 47 31.55 27.28 17.80
C GLU A 47 30.44 26.32 17.37
N VAL A 48 30.12 26.26 16.06
CA VAL A 48 29.16 25.31 15.51
C VAL A 48 29.64 23.87 15.70
N ALA A 49 30.94 23.61 15.42
CA ALA A 49 31.50 22.27 15.55
C ALA A 49 31.44 21.77 17.01
N GLU A 50 31.75 22.61 17.97
CA GLU A 50 31.70 22.31 19.40
C GLU A 50 30.28 22.07 19.86
N ALA A 51 29.36 22.99 19.54
CA ALA A 51 27.94 22.91 19.98
C ALA A 51 27.21 21.71 19.45
N LEU A 52 27.47 21.29 18.21
CA LEU A 52 26.82 20.15 17.57
C LEU A 52 27.64 18.85 17.66
N SER A 53 28.75 18.86 18.38
CA SER A 53 29.69 17.72 18.49
C SER A 53 30.09 17.15 17.12
N MET A 54 30.35 18.06 16.16
CA MET A 54 30.74 17.74 14.79
C MET A 54 32.22 18.11 14.58
N SER A 55 32.91 17.38 13.69
CA SER A 55 34.28 17.73 13.34
C SER A 55 34.34 18.99 12.45
N LEU A 56 35.34 19.83 12.61
CA LEU A 56 35.57 21.02 11.77
C LEU A 56 35.58 20.71 10.25
N PRO A 57 36.24 19.62 9.78
CA PRO A 57 36.19 19.24 8.36
C PRO A 57 34.80 18.97 7.86
N ARG A 58 33.87 18.53 8.71
CA ARG A 58 32.48 18.26 8.36
C ARG A 58 31.62 19.52 8.37
N VAL A 59 31.84 20.43 9.30
CA VAL A 59 31.05 21.68 9.42
C VAL A 59 31.40 22.70 8.33
N ARG A 60 32.68 22.80 7.92
CA ARG A 60 33.13 23.77 6.91
C ARG A 60 32.33 23.70 5.59
N PRO A 61 32.18 22.55 4.91
CA PRO A 61 31.43 22.47 3.66
C PRO A 61 29.96 22.80 3.88
N ILE A 62 29.34 22.40 5.00
CA ILE A 62 27.96 22.71 5.33
C ILE A 62 27.76 24.23 5.44
N VAL A 63 28.61 24.93 6.20
CA VAL A 63 28.51 26.37 6.32
C VAL A 63 28.74 27.08 4.99
N ALA A 64 29.70 26.61 4.18
CA ALA A 64 29.93 27.16 2.84
C ALA A 64 28.71 26.96 1.90
N GLU A 65 28.03 25.82 1.98
CA GLU A 65 26.85 25.54 1.23
C GLU A 65 25.66 26.39 1.68
N LEU A 66 25.43 26.50 2.98
CA LEU A 66 24.40 27.40 3.55
C LEU A 66 24.64 28.87 3.19
N GLU A 67 25.94 29.31 3.13
CA GLU A 67 26.30 30.63 2.65
C GLU A 67 26.00 30.79 1.16
N ARG A 68 26.34 29.80 0.33
CA ARG A 68 26.04 29.79 -1.12
C ARG A 68 24.55 29.86 -1.40
N LEU A 69 23.73 29.21 -0.59
CA LEU A 69 22.27 29.23 -0.68
C LEU A 69 21.64 30.52 -0.10
N GLY A 70 22.43 31.44 0.45
CA GLY A 70 21.96 32.68 1.05
C GLY A 70 21.30 32.52 2.42
N LEU A 71 21.40 31.33 3.03
CA LEU A 71 20.88 31.05 4.37
C LEU A 71 21.74 31.64 5.47
N LEU A 72 23.02 31.80 5.19
CA LEU A 72 23.99 32.47 6.05
C LEU A 72 24.67 33.64 5.32
N ALA A 73 25.03 34.67 6.06
CA ALA A 73 25.80 35.80 5.55
C ALA A 73 27.03 36.02 6.45
N ARG A 74 28.16 36.38 5.87
CA ARG A 74 29.34 36.76 6.64
C ARG A 74 29.15 38.12 7.30
N GLN A 75 29.58 38.24 8.54
CA GLN A 75 29.55 39.52 9.24
C GLN A 75 30.67 40.41 8.72
N ALA A 76 30.33 41.56 8.15
CA ALA A 76 31.29 42.45 7.48
C ALA A 76 32.47 42.88 8.36
N ALA A 77 32.27 42.98 9.68
CA ALA A 77 33.31 43.39 10.65
C ALA A 77 34.19 42.23 11.12
N ARG A 78 33.82 40.95 10.85
CA ARG A 78 34.55 39.74 11.30
C ARG A 78 34.38 38.66 10.28
N SER A 79 35.40 38.42 9.48
CA SER A 79 35.38 37.47 8.35
C SER A 79 35.21 35.98 8.73
N ASP A 80 35.38 35.66 10.02
CA ASP A 80 35.25 34.30 10.58
C ASP A 80 33.89 34.01 11.19
N ARG A 81 32.96 35.01 11.23
CA ARG A 81 31.62 34.85 11.80
C ARG A 81 30.50 34.95 10.76
N PHE A 82 29.47 34.17 11.00
CA PHE A 82 28.26 34.11 10.19
C PHE A 82 27.04 34.55 10.98
N VAL A 83 26.10 35.12 10.28
CA VAL A 83 24.77 35.52 10.78
C VAL A 83 23.75 34.79 9.93
N ALA A 84 22.70 34.23 10.52
CA ALA A 84 21.61 33.65 9.78
C ALA A 84 20.84 34.76 9.06
N SER A 85 20.57 34.54 7.77
CA SER A 85 19.57 35.35 7.04
C SER A 85 18.19 35.08 7.60
N PRO A 86 17.26 36.07 7.60
CA PRO A 86 15.90 35.81 8.04
C PRO A 86 15.27 34.63 7.27
N PRO A 87 14.77 33.58 7.96
CA PRO A 87 14.29 32.35 7.30
C PRO A 87 13.23 32.60 6.24
N SER A 88 12.32 33.54 6.48
CA SER A 88 11.28 33.92 5.52
C SER A 88 11.84 34.52 4.22
N MET A 89 12.99 35.18 4.27
CA MET A 89 13.67 35.74 3.07
C MET A 89 14.57 34.71 2.40
N ALA A 90 15.29 33.92 3.19
CA ALA A 90 16.30 32.99 2.68
C ALA A 90 15.71 31.69 2.13
N LEU A 91 14.67 31.13 2.75
CA LEU A 91 14.04 29.87 2.31
C LEU A 91 13.02 30.07 1.19
N ARG A 92 12.38 31.24 1.10
CA ARG A 92 11.35 31.51 0.11
C ARG A 92 11.82 31.36 -1.34
N PRO A 93 12.99 31.87 -1.76
CA PRO A 93 13.49 31.65 -3.10
C PRO A 93 13.70 30.16 -3.44
N LEU A 94 14.23 29.38 -2.48
CA LEU A 94 14.45 27.95 -2.65
C LEU A 94 13.14 27.19 -2.81
N LEU A 95 12.10 27.54 -2.05
CA LEU A 95 10.76 26.98 -2.20
C LEU A 95 10.17 27.28 -3.59
N LEU A 96 10.22 28.55 -4.03
CA LEU A 96 9.75 28.96 -5.34
C LEU A 96 10.49 28.27 -6.48
N GLU A 97 11.79 28.06 -6.36
CA GLU A 97 12.57 27.32 -7.35
C GLU A 97 12.13 25.86 -7.43
N ARG A 98 11.87 25.23 -6.28
CA ARG A 98 11.36 23.85 -6.22
C ARG A 98 9.95 23.72 -6.84
N GLU A 99 9.05 24.64 -6.50
CA GLU A 99 7.72 24.69 -7.11
C GLU A 99 7.76 24.86 -8.64
N ARG A 100 8.61 25.74 -9.13
CA ARG A 100 8.85 25.90 -10.59
C ARG A 100 9.47 24.65 -11.21
N GLY A 101 10.36 23.97 -10.49
CA GLY A 101 10.94 22.70 -10.91
C GLY A 101 9.87 21.60 -11.05
N LEU A 102 8.95 21.50 -10.09
CA LEU A 102 7.83 20.57 -10.14
C LEU A 102 6.87 20.88 -11.29
N THR A 103 6.53 22.15 -11.51
CA THR A 103 5.67 22.57 -12.63
C THR A 103 6.28 22.15 -13.98
N ARG A 104 7.56 22.42 -14.18
CA ARG A 104 8.28 22.00 -15.41
C ARG A 104 8.34 20.48 -15.56
N ALA A 105 8.50 19.74 -14.45
CA ALA A 105 8.49 18.28 -14.49
C ALA A 105 7.10 17.74 -14.88
N HIS A 106 6.02 18.36 -14.40
CA HIS A 106 4.66 18.03 -14.82
C HIS A 106 4.40 18.32 -16.31
N GLU A 107 4.86 19.47 -16.80
CA GLU A 107 4.76 19.81 -18.22
C GLU A 107 5.50 18.79 -19.11
N ALA A 108 6.74 18.44 -18.70
CA ALA A 108 7.53 17.41 -19.39
C ALA A 108 6.86 16.03 -19.34
N LEU A 109 6.22 15.67 -18.22
CA LEU A 109 5.47 14.41 -18.09
C LEU A 109 4.30 14.36 -19.10
N VAL A 110 3.55 15.44 -19.23
CA VAL A 110 2.44 15.53 -20.22
C VAL A 110 2.99 15.37 -21.64
N GLU A 111 4.04 16.10 -21.98
CA GLU A 111 4.66 16.03 -23.33
C GLU A 111 5.17 14.60 -23.62
N LEU A 112 5.91 13.99 -22.69
CA LEU A 112 6.43 12.63 -22.85
C LEU A 112 5.31 11.59 -22.94
N SER A 113 4.22 11.78 -22.18
CA SER A 113 3.04 10.92 -22.24
C SER A 113 2.33 11.02 -23.60
N ASP A 114 2.28 12.23 -24.18
CA ASP A 114 1.72 12.42 -25.52
C ASP A 114 2.60 11.82 -26.61
N LEU A 115 3.92 11.98 -26.51
CA LEU A 115 4.86 11.33 -27.42
C LEU A 115 4.74 9.81 -27.34
N TYR A 116 4.63 9.27 -26.14
CA TYR A 116 4.43 7.84 -25.92
C TYR A 116 3.12 7.35 -26.54
N ARG A 117 1.99 8.07 -26.35
CA ARG A 117 0.70 7.74 -26.96
C ARG A 117 0.74 7.79 -28.49
N ARG A 118 1.35 8.81 -29.11
CA ARG A 118 1.50 8.91 -30.57
C ARG A 118 2.37 7.78 -31.14
N SER A 119 3.41 7.37 -30.43
CA SER A 119 4.18 6.19 -30.85
C SER A 119 3.37 4.90 -30.70
N ALA A 120 2.38 4.87 -29.80
CA ALA A 120 1.47 3.75 -29.62
C ALA A 120 0.49 3.54 -30.80
N GLU A 121 0.08 4.62 -31.49
CA GLU A 121 -0.80 4.52 -32.67
C GLU A 121 -0.14 3.82 -33.86
N GLN A 122 1.18 3.71 -33.86
CA GLN A 122 1.95 2.96 -34.88
C GLN A 122 2.40 1.57 -34.38
N ARG A 123 1.95 1.14 -33.19
CA ARG A 123 2.40 -0.09 -32.58
C ARG A 123 1.82 -1.33 -33.24
N SER A 124 2.68 -2.32 -33.43
CA SER A 124 2.29 -3.69 -33.74
C SER A 124 1.68 -4.36 -32.50
N VAL A 125 1.06 -5.52 -32.66
CA VAL A 125 0.53 -6.32 -31.53
C VAL A 125 1.62 -6.57 -30.45
N ALA A 126 2.89 -6.61 -30.84
CA ALA A 126 4.04 -6.76 -29.94
C ALA A 126 4.25 -5.56 -28.98
N ASP A 127 3.69 -4.40 -29.32
CA ASP A 127 3.86 -3.17 -28.50
C ASP A 127 2.74 -2.98 -27.48
N VAL A 128 1.69 -3.80 -27.55
CA VAL A 128 0.54 -3.77 -26.63
C VAL A 128 0.82 -4.58 -25.37
N VAL A 129 1.72 -5.56 -25.45
CA VAL A 129 2.02 -6.51 -24.38
C VAL A 129 3.52 -6.70 -24.25
N ASP A 130 4.06 -6.39 -23.09
CA ASP A 130 5.42 -6.75 -22.70
C ASP A 130 5.44 -8.06 -21.91
N VAL A 131 6.52 -8.84 -22.07
CA VAL A 131 6.74 -10.07 -21.31
C VAL A 131 7.70 -9.80 -20.15
N VAL A 132 7.26 -10.04 -18.94
CA VAL A 132 8.08 -9.96 -17.72
C VAL A 132 8.41 -11.37 -17.26
N ILE A 133 9.69 -11.74 -17.25
CA ILE A 133 10.15 -13.10 -16.90
C ILE A 133 10.89 -13.09 -15.57
N GLY A 134 10.50 -14.00 -14.68
CA GLY A 134 11.11 -14.24 -13.37
C GLY A 134 10.40 -13.54 -12.22
N ASP A 135 10.41 -14.20 -11.06
CA ASP A 135 9.68 -13.80 -9.85
C ASP A 135 10.05 -12.41 -9.38
N ASP A 136 11.36 -12.11 -9.33
CA ASP A 136 11.85 -10.81 -8.86
C ASP A 136 11.45 -9.68 -9.82
N ALA A 137 11.49 -9.93 -11.13
CA ALA A 137 11.07 -8.95 -12.11
C ALA A 137 9.56 -8.67 -12.02
N VAL A 138 8.74 -9.71 -11.80
CA VAL A 138 7.29 -9.55 -11.61
C VAL A 138 7.00 -8.82 -10.31
N ARG A 139 7.64 -9.18 -9.18
CA ARG A 139 7.51 -8.46 -7.90
C ARG A 139 7.88 -6.99 -8.05
N GLN A 140 9.01 -6.69 -8.67
CA GLN A 140 9.45 -5.33 -8.92
C GLN A 140 8.45 -4.55 -9.78
N ARG A 141 7.86 -5.19 -10.80
CA ARG A 141 6.87 -4.54 -11.66
C ARG A 141 5.57 -4.25 -10.90
N VAL A 142 5.09 -5.17 -10.07
CA VAL A 142 3.93 -4.93 -9.19
C VAL A 142 4.21 -3.73 -8.27
N ALA A 143 5.35 -3.71 -7.60
CA ALA A 143 5.72 -2.60 -6.71
C ALA A 143 5.78 -1.24 -7.47
N GLN A 144 6.33 -1.22 -8.69
CA GLN A 144 6.36 -0.01 -9.53
C GLN A 144 4.96 0.46 -9.91
N LEU A 145 4.05 -0.46 -10.27
CA LEU A 145 2.67 -0.12 -10.61
C LEU A 145 1.92 0.45 -9.40
N GLN A 146 2.08 -0.16 -8.22
CA GLN A 146 1.50 0.35 -6.97
C GLN A 146 2.05 1.72 -6.60
N ALA A 147 3.37 1.93 -6.71
CA ALA A 147 4.00 3.21 -6.41
C ALA A 147 3.54 4.33 -7.37
N ALA A 148 3.28 3.99 -8.64
CA ALA A 148 2.82 4.93 -9.66
C ALA A 148 1.31 5.20 -9.62
N SER A 149 0.51 4.33 -8.98
CA SER A 149 -0.95 4.46 -8.95
C SER A 149 -1.40 5.70 -8.19
N THR A 150 -2.38 6.39 -8.75
CA THR A 150 -2.93 7.65 -8.25
C THR A 150 -4.43 7.62 -7.98
N ASP A 151 -5.18 6.73 -8.61
CA ASP A 151 -6.63 6.60 -8.45
C ASP A 151 -7.04 5.26 -7.83
N GLN A 152 -6.76 4.14 -8.51
CA GLN A 152 -7.20 2.83 -8.05
C GLN A 152 -6.28 1.67 -8.45
N VAL A 153 -6.26 0.67 -7.60
CA VAL A 153 -5.66 -0.64 -7.88
C VAL A 153 -6.73 -1.71 -7.74
N ARG A 154 -6.80 -2.64 -8.71
CA ARG A 154 -7.74 -3.76 -8.74
C ARG A 154 -6.99 -5.07 -8.84
N VAL A 155 -7.31 -6.02 -7.97
CA VAL A 155 -6.55 -7.27 -7.84
C VAL A 155 -7.47 -8.48 -7.79
N LEU A 156 -7.13 -9.55 -8.52
CA LEU A 156 -7.69 -10.89 -8.35
C LEU A 156 -6.66 -11.79 -7.67
N VAL A 157 -7.02 -12.34 -6.51
CA VAL A 157 -6.14 -13.19 -5.69
C VAL A 157 -6.64 -14.63 -5.68
N LEU A 158 -5.83 -15.53 -6.23
CA LEU A 158 -6.10 -16.97 -6.25
C LEU A 158 -5.55 -17.66 -5.01
N HIS A 159 -6.10 -18.85 -4.70
CA HIS A 159 -5.65 -19.67 -3.58
C HIS A 159 -4.20 -20.16 -3.74
N GLU A 160 -3.70 -20.33 -4.95
CA GLU A 160 -2.30 -20.72 -5.16
C GLU A 160 -1.32 -19.64 -4.75
N VAL A 161 -0.03 -20.03 -4.57
CA VAL A 161 1.02 -19.19 -3.97
C VAL A 161 1.03 -17.77 -4.52
N ALA A 162 0.89 -16.79 -3.66
CA ALA A 162 1.07 -15.38 -4.01
C ALA A 162 2.57 -15.10 -4.22
N LEU A 163 2.91 -14.40 -5.32
CA LEU A 163 4.27 -13.88 -5.55
C LEU A 163 4.65 -12.78 -4.55
N VAL A 164 3.65 -12.05 -4.06
CA VAL A 164 3.77 -11.02 -3.02
C VAL A 164 2.77 -11.38 -1.94
N THR A 165 3.24 -11.58 -0.72
CA THR A 165 2.37 -11.78 0.45
C THR A 165 1.97 -10.42 1.01
N GLY A 166 0.77 -10.32 1.62
CA GLY A 166 0.30 -9.06 2.20
C GLY A 166 1.28 -8.48 3.23
N GLU A 167 2.00 -9.32 3.99
CA GLU A 167 3.00 -8.88 4.98
C GLU A 167 4.24 -8.23 4.36
N GLU A 168 4.53 -8.50 3.09
CA GLU A 168 5.70 -8.01 2.34
C GLU A 168 5.36 -6.82 1.42
N ASN A 169 4.07 -6.47 1.28
CA ASN A 169 3.59 -5.50 0.30
C ASN A 169 3.57 -4.06 0.84
N VAL A 170 4.75 -3.55 1.19
CA VAL A 170 4.90 -2.18 1.73
C VAL A 170 4.38 -1.09 0.78
N GLU A 171 4.40 -1.33 -0.54
CA GLU A 171 3.91 -0.36 -1.52
C GLU A 171 2.38 -0.23 -1.53
N GLU A 172 1.67 -1.28 -1.16
CA GLU A 172 0.22 -1.26 -0.95
C GLU A 172 -0.17 -0.33 0.20
N ASP A 173 0.50 -0.48 1.37
CA ASP A 173 0.29 0.39 2.52
C ASP A 173 0.55 1.87 2.16
N ARG A 174 1.61 2.12 1.41
CA ARG A 174 1.96 3.47 0.93
C ARG A 174 0.92 4.02 -0.03
N ALA A 175 0.39 3.20 -0.93
CA ALA A 175 -0.62 3.61 -1.90
C ALA A 175 -1.95 3.91 -1.19
N LEU A 176 -2.38 3.06 -0.26
CA LEU A 176 -3.55 3.30 0.60
C LEU A 176 -3.40 4.60 1.40
N ALA A 177 -2.21 4.84 1.99
CA ALA A 177 -1.92 6.08 2.72
C ALA A 177 -1.96 7.34 1.82
N ARG A 178 -1.72 7.21 0.51
CA ARG A 178 -1.90 8.28 -0.48
C ARG A 178 -3.37 8.48 -0.91
N GLY A 179 -4.30 7.61 -0.47
CA GLY A 179 -5.70 7.65 -0.83
C GLY A 179 -6.05 6.89 -2.12
N VAL A 180 -5.15 6.03 -2.61
CA VAL A 180 -5.43 5.13 -3.74
C VAL A 180 -6.47 4.09 -3.29
N ARG A 181 -7.52 3.90 -4.07
CA ARG A 181 -8.58 2.92 -3.78
C ARG A 181 -8.09 1.53 -4.14
N TYR A 182 -8.18 0.58 -3.21
CA TYR A 182 -7.90 -0.82 -3.47
C TYR A 182 -9.17 -1.65 -3.51
N ARG A 183 -9.37 -2.37 -4.61
CA ARG A 183 -10.50 -3.28 -4.84
C ARG A 183 -9.95 -4.68 -5.09
N VAL A 184 -10.10 -5.56 -4.12
CA VAL A 184 -9.52 -6.91 -4.15
C VAL A 184 -10.62 -7.96 -4.16
N ILE A 185 -10.55 -8.90 -5.09
CA ILE A 185 -11.39 -10.10 -5.09
C ILE A 185 -10.51 -11.29 -4.78
N VAL A 186 -10.88 -12.06 -3.76
CA VAL A 186 -10.19 -13.27 -3.36
C VAL A 186 -11.03 -14.52 -3.63
N GLU A 187 -10.41 -15.63 -3.97
CA GLU A 187 -11.10 -16.92 -3.95
C GLU A 187 -11.46 -17.33 -2.53
N SER A 188 -12.61 -17.99 -2.34
CA SER A 188 -13.04 -18.49 -1.04
C SER A 188 -11.97 -19.35 -0.35
N ALA A 189 -11.23 -20.15 -1.10
CA ALA A 189 -10.15 -20.98 -0.58
C ALA A 189 -8.96 -20.17 0.00
N VAL A 190 -8.79 -18.90 -0.38
CA VAL A 190 -7.78 -18.01 0.22
C VAL A 190 -8.09 -17.73 1.69
N LEU A 191 -9.38 -17.68 2.05
CA LEU A 191 -9.82 -17.47 3.43
C LEU A 191 -9.39 -18.59 4.38
N GLU A 192 -9.07 -19.77 3.84
CA GLU A 192 -8.60 -20.93 4.63
C GLU A 192 -7.09 -20.87 4.92
N ARG A 193 -6.33 -19.95 4.32
CA ARG A 193 -4.89 -19.78 4.56
C ARG A 193 -4.67 -19.27 5.99
N PRO A 194 -3.71 -19.88 6.74
CA PRO A 194 -3.33 -19.37 8.05
C PRO A 194 -2.91 -17.90 7.99
N GLY A 195 -3.47 -17.08 8.86
CA GLY A 195 -3.14 -15.65 8.97
C GLY A 195 -3.84 -14.72 7.97
N PHE A 196 -4.35 -15.21 6.84
CA PHE A 196 -4.97 -14.36 5.81
C PHE A 196 -6.09 -13.48 6.36
N LEU A 197 -6.96 -14.04 7.18
CA LEU A 197 -8.11 -13.30 7.73
C LEU A 197 -7.72 -12.16 8.67
N THR A 198 -6.58 -12.31 9.37
CA THR A 198 -6.03 -11.23 10.19
C THR A 198 -5.56 -10.09 9.30
N VAL A 199 -4.77 -10.40 8.27
CA VAL A 199 -4.29 -9.42 7.29
C VAL A 199 -5.46 -8.75 6.55
N ALA A 200 -6.44 -9.52 6.07
CA ALA A 200 -7.60 -8.98 5.35
C ALA A 200 -8.43 -8.01 6.24
N ARG A 201 -8.52 -8.27 7.55
CA ARG A 201 -9.18 -7.34 8.48
C ARG A 201 -8.40 -6.05 8.66
N GLU A 202 -7.09 -6.15 8.81
CA GLU A 202 -6.21 -4.99 8.92
C GLU A 202 -6.28 -4.14 7.66
N MET A 203 -6.23 -4.76 6.47
CA MET A 203 -6.36 -4.07 5.19
C MET A 203 -7.73 -3.41 5.02
N ALA A 204 -8.80 -4.09 5.37
CA ALA A 204 -10.16 -3.51 5.33
C ALA A 204 -10.32 -2.32 6.29
N GLN A 205 -9.63 -2.31 7.45
CA GLN A 205 -9.65 -1.18 8.39
C GLN A 205 -8.93 0.06 7.84
N ILE A 206 -7.93 -0.11 6.99
CA ILE A 206 -7.20 0.99 6.35
C ILE A 206 -7.79 1.40 4.99
N GLY A 207 -8.92 0.78 4.58
CA GLY A 207 -9.71 1.23 3.44
C GLY A 207 -9.68 0.33 2.20
N GLU A 208 -9.11 -0.87 2.28
CA GLU A 208 -9.18 -1.85 1.20
C GLU A 208 -10.60 -2.44 1.09
N GLU A 209 -11.16 -2.41 -0.11
CA GLU A 209 -12.44 -3.05 -0.40
C GLU A 209 -12.21 -4.51 -0.84
N ILE A 210 -12.52 -5.46 0.04
CA ILE A 210 -12.33 -6.88 -0.23
C ILE A 210 -13.67 -7.55 -0.56
N ARG A 211 -13.70 -8.35 -1.62
CA ARG A 211 -14.83 -9.21 -1.99
C ARG A 211 -14.36 -10.65 -2.19
N VAL A 212 -15.30 -11.58 -2.14
CA VAL A 212 -15.03 -13.02 -2.20
C VAL A 212 -15.84 -13.66 -3.31
N LEU A 213 -15.19 -14.55 -4.06
CA LEU A 213 -15.83 -15.44 -5.04
C LEU A 213 -15.38 -16.88 -4.83
N PRO A 214 -16.21 -17.88 -5.19
CA PRO A 214 -15.83 -19.28 -5.10
C PRO A 214 -14.61 -19.65 -5.95
N ARG A 215 -14.51 -19.06 -7.15
CA ARG A 215 -13.41 -19.28 -8.10
C ARG A 215 -13.15 -18.01 -8.92
N LEU A 216 -11.88 -17.83 -9.27
CA LEU A 216 -11.40 -16.78 -10.18
C LEU A 216 -10.71 -17.41 -11.40
N PRO A 217 -10.75 -16.76 -12.58
CA PRO A 217 -10.19 -17.33 -13.81
C PRO A 217 -8.67 -17.30 -13.83
N THR A 218 -8.06 -16.27 -13.24
CA THR A 218 -6.62 -16.05 -13.20
C THR A 218 -6.28 -14.97 -12.16
N ARG A 219 -5.02 -14.83 -11.84
CA ARG A 219 -4.51 -13.65 -11.14
C ARG A 219 -4.56 -12.45 -12.07
N MET A 220 -4.79 -11.29 -11.50
CA MET A 220 -4.84 -10.05 -12.25
C MET A 220 -4.46 -8.90 -11.34
N PHE A 221 -3.73 -7.95 -11.89
CA PHE A 221 -3.41 -6.70 -11.24
C PHE A 221 -3.63 -5.57 -12.25
N ILE A 222 -4.46 -4.59 -11.93
CA ILE A 222 -4.76 -3.45 -12.80
C ILE A 222 -4.49 -2.17 -12.02
N ALA A 223 -3.75 -1.24 -12.62
CA ALA A 223 -3.40 0.05 -12.05
C ALA A 223 -3.99 1.18 -12.91
N ASP A 224 -4.84 2.02 -12.33
CA ASP A 224 -5.38 3.28 -12.88
C ASP A 224 -5.95 3.20 -14.30
N ASP A 225 -6.46 2.05 -14.75
CA ASP A 225 -6.83 1.81 -16.16
C ASP A 225 -5.72 2.14 -17.18
N GLN A 226 -4.48 2.16 -16.71
CA GLN A 226 -3.31 2.45 -17.53
C GLN A 226 -2.47 1.21 -17.83
N MET A 227 -2.47 0.24 -16.93
CA MET A 227 -1.70 -1.00 -17.09
C MET A 227 -2.37 -2.15 -16.37
N ALA A 228 -2.26 -3.35 -16.96
CA ALA A 228 -2.60 -4.59 -16.28
C ALA A 228 -1.43 -5.58 -16.32
N LEU A 229 -1.32 -6.39 -15.27
CA LEU A 229 -0.38 -7.50 -15.19
C LEU A 229 -1.18 -8.78 -15.00
N VAL A 230 -0.99 -9.75 -15.92
CA VAL A 230 -1.63 -11.07 -15.86
C VAL A 230 -0.58 -12.16 -16.03
N PRO A 231 -0.78 -13.38 -15.48
CA PRO A 231 0.18 -14.47 -15.66
C PRO A 231 0.39 -14.81 -17.15
N MET A 232 1.61 -15.11 -17.53
CA MET A 232 1.95 -15.55 -18.88
C MET A 232 1.55 -17.01 -19.12
N HIS A 233 1.56 -17.84 -18.08
CA HIS A 233 1.24 -19.25 -18.16
C HIS A 233 -0.15 -19.56 -17.61
N ALA A 234 -0.75 -20.60 -18.16
CA ALA A 234 -2.03 -21.10 -17.67
C ALA A 234 -1.90 -21.59 -16.20
N HIS A 235 -3.02 -21.55 -15.50
CA HIS A 235 -3.14 -21.99 -14.13
C HIS A 235 -2.62 -23.44 -13.96
N GLY A 236 -1.74 -23.69 -12.97
CA GLY A 236 -1.16 -25.01 -12.71
C GLY A 236 0.07 -25.35 -13.55
N ASP A 237 0.65 -24.44 -14.29
CA ASP A 237 1.86 -24.65 -15.09
C ASP A 237 3.12 -24.29 -14.29
N ASP A 238 3.98 -25.30 -14.01
CA ASP A 238 5.22 -25.17 -13.22
C ASP A 238 6.42 -24.55 -13.98
N ARG A 239 6.21 -23.99 -15.17
CA ARG A 239 7.29 -23.43 -16.02
C ARG A 239 7.95 -22.16 -15.50
N GLY A 240 7.73 -21.79 -14.24
CA GLY A 240 8.27 -20.59 -13.63
C GLY A 240 7.34 -19.38 -13.77
N PHE A 241 7.61 -18.35 -12.98
CA PHE A 241 6.78 -17.16 -12.99
C PHE A 241 7.15 -16.23 -14.15
N GLY A 242 6.15 -15.91 -14.95
CA GLY A 242 6.19 -14.87 -15.95
C GLY A 242 4.86 -14.15 -16.00
N ALA A 243 4.87 -12.90 -16.40
CA ALA A 243 3.67 -12.09 -16.52
C ALA A 243 3.65 -11.31 -17.84
N LEU A 244 2.46 -11.06 -18.33
CA LEU A 244 2.18 -10.16 -19.43
C LEU A 244 1.80 -8.80 -18.86
N LEU A 245 2.56 -7.78 -19.17
CA LEU A 245 2.25 -6.39 -18.89
C LEU A 245 1.48 -5.82 -20.08
N ILE A 246 0.21 -5.50 -19.85
CA ILE A 246 -0.71 -5.00 -20.88
C ILE A 246 -0.75 -3.47 -20.76
N HIS A 247 -0.44 -2.82 -21.87
CA HIS A 247 -0.48 -1.36 -22.02
C HIS A 247 -1.88 -0.86 -22.45
N PRO A 248 -2.14 0.46 -22.41
CA PRO A 248 -3.41 1.06 -22.83
C PRO A 248 -3.80 0.60 -24.24
N SER A 249 -4.92 -0.12 -24.35
CA SER A 249 -5.39 -0.79 -25.56
C SER A 249 -6.78 -1.40 -25.33
N GLY A 250 -7.44 -1.83 -26.41
CA GLY A 250 -8.68 -2.59 -26.28
C GLY A 250 -8.53 -3.91 -25.50
N LEU A 251 -7.31 -4.45 -25.39
CA LEU A 251 -7.03 -5.59 -24.52
C LEU A 251 -7.11 -5.21 -23.04
N LEU A 252 -6.57 -4.03 -22.68
CA LEU A 252 -6.69 -3.52 -21.31
C LEU A 252 -8.15 -3.23 -20.94
N ASP A 253 -8.95 -2.69 -21.88
CA ASP A 253 -10.38 -2.44 -21.68
C ASP A 253 -11.12 -3.75 -21.42
N LEU A 254 -10.79 -4.81 -22.18
CA LEU A 254 -11.34 -6.15 -21.98
C LEU A 254 -10.98 -6.71 -20.60
N VAL A 255 -9.72 -6.63 -20.21
CA VAL A 255 -9.25 -7.10 -18.89
C VAL A 255 -9.92 -6.32 -17.76
N SER A 256 -10.06 -5.01 -17.89
CA SER A 256 -10.78 -4.17 -16.95
C SER A 256 -12.26 -4.52 -16.86
N SER A 257 -12.92 -4.78 -17.98
CA SER A 257 -14.34 -5.21 -18.03
C SER A 257 -14.52 -6.56 -17.34
N ILE A 258 -13.61 -7.51 -17.54
CA ILE A 258 -13.62 -8.80 -16.84
C ILE A 258 -13.57 -8.59 -15.33
N PHE A 259 -12.70 -7.71 -14.82
CA PHE A 259 -12.64 -7.41 -13.40
C PHE A 259 -13.99 -6.88 -12.87
N GLU A 260 -14.62 -5.93 -13.59
CA GLU A 260 -15.88 -5.33 -13.14
C GLU A 260 -17.03 -6.36 -13.11
N GLU A 261 -17.09 -7.30 -14.06
CA GLU A 261 -18.05 -8.42 -14.05
C GLU A 261 -17.86 -9.31 -12.81
N TYR A 262 -16.61 -9.68 -12.50
CA TYR A 262 -16.32 -10.45 -11.29
C TYR A 262 -16.60 -9.64 -10.02
N TRP A 263 -16.31 -8.35 -10.03
CA TRP A 263 -16.60 -7.47 -8.89
C TRP A 263 -18.09 -7.39 -8.59
N ALA A 264 -18.92 -7.26 -9.62
CA ALA A 264 -20.37 -7.21 -9.47
C ALA A 264 -20.94 -8.53 -8.92
N ALA A 265 -20.36 -9.67 -9.30
CA ALA A 265 -20.79 -10.99 -8.85
C ALA A 265 -20.25 -11.37 -7.46
N ALA A 266 -19.19 -10.70 -6.98
CA ALA A 266 -18.52 -11.07 -5.73
C ALA A 266 -19.24 -10.53 -4.49
N SER A 267 -19.27 -11.34 -3.43
CA SER A 267 -19.83 -10.98 -2.13
C SER A 267 -18.84 -10.16 -1.30
N ALA A 268 -19.29 -9.10 -0.65
CA ALA A 268 -18.43 -8.26 0.20
C ALA A 268 -17.85 -9.07 1.37
N PHE A 269 -16.54 -8.92 1.60
CA PHE A 269 -15.88 -9.40 2.80
C PHE A 269 -16.13 -8.39 3.92
N LEU A 270 -16.90 -8.78 4.93
CA LEU A 270 -17.16 -7.95 6.10
C LEU A 270 -16.24 -8.38 7.25
N PRO A 271 -15.39 -7.49 7.78
CA PRO A 271 -14.54 -7.84 8.92
C PRO A 271 -15.39 -8.16 10.15
N VAL A 272 -15.04 -9.26 10.82
CA VAL A 272 -15.69 -9.69 12.05
C VAL A 272 -15.19 -8.82 13.21
N SER A 273 -16.08 -8.33 14.09
CA SER A 273 -15.75 -7.48 15.24
C SER A 273 -14.77 -8.16 16.22
N ALA A 274 -13.86 -7.38 16.80
CA ALA A 274 -12.73 -7.88 17.59
C ALA A 274 -13.14 -8.54 18.95
N VAL A 275 -14.33 -8.24 19.48
CA VAL A 275 -14.89 -8.86 20.70
C VAL A 275 -16.39 -9.06 20.47
N PRO A 276 -16.80 -10.17 19.85
CA PRO A 276 -18.19 -10.36 19.47
C PRO A 276 -19.06 -10.78 20.67
N THR A 277 -20.27 -10.23 20.72
CA THR A 277 -21.37 -10.81 21.51
C THR A 277 -21.81 -12.13 20.90
N THR A 278 -22.62 -12.93 21.63
CA THR A 278 -23.14 -14.20 21.08
C THR A 278 -23.91 -14.02 19.79
N GLU A 279 -24.72 -12.94 19.68
CA GLU A 279 -25.49 -12.60 18.48
C GLU A 279 -24.61 -12.15 17.31
N GLU A 280 -23.53 -11.42 17.60
CA GLU A 280 -22.54 -11.02 16.58
C GLU A 280 -21.77 -12.22 16.03
N VAL A 281 -21.37 -13.17 16.92
CA VAL A 281 -20.74 -14.42 16.48
C VAL A 281 -21.66 -15.23 15.57
N ASP A 282 -22.95 -15.29 15.86
CA ASP A 282 -23.91 -16.01 15.03
C ASP A 282 -24.11 -15.34 13.67
N ARG A 283 -24.15 -14.01 13.64
CA ARG A 283 -24.21 -13.23 12.38
C ARG A 283 -22.95 -13.42 11.56
N ASP A 284 -21.79 -13.34 12.18
CA ASP A 284 -20.51 -13.50 11.51
C ASP A 284 -20.31 -14.94 11.02
N LEU A 285 -20.76 -15.93 11.79
CA LEU A 285 -20.79 -17.33 11.35
C LEU A 285 -21.64 -17.51 10.10
N LEU A 286 -22.83 -16.93 10.07
CA LEU A 286 -23.71 -16.99 8.88
C LEU A 286 -23.06 -16.34 7.66
N ARG A 287 -22.42 -15.19 7.83
CA ARG A 287 -21.66 -14.52 6.76
C ARG A 287 -20.56 -15.41 6.17
N LEU A 288 -19.76 -16.03 7.05
CA LEU A 288 -18.68 -16.92 6.64
C LEU A 288 -19.21 -18.14 5.88
N LEU A 289 -20.28 -18.73 6.37
CA LEU A 289 -20.91 -19.88 5.69
C LEU A 289 -21.48 -19.49 4.31
N LEU A 290 -22.06 -18.30 4.18
CA LEU A 290 -22.56 -17.78 2.89
C LEU A 290 -21.41 -17.49 1.90
N LEU A 291 -20.23 -17.12 2.40
CA LEU A 291 -19.00 -16.97 1.59
C LEU A 291 -18.38 -18.33 1.19
N GLY A 292 -18.96 -19.45 1.62
CA GLY A 292 -18.48 -20.79 1.30
C GLY A 292 -17.31 -21.27 2.16
N VAL A 293 -17.05 -20.61 3.30
CA VAL A 293 -15.98 -21.00 4.24
C VAL A 293 -16.38 -22.29 4.96
N THR A 294 -15.42 -23.22 5.14
CA THR A 294 -15.64 -24.46 5.87
C THR A 294 -15.85 -24.22 7.37
N ASP A 295 -16.54 -25.13 8.06
CA ASP A 295 -16.74 -25.04 9.51
C ASP A 295 -15.43 -24.94 10.30
N ALA A 296 -14.38 -25.65 9.84
CA ALA A 296 -13.07 -25.62 10.47
C ALA A 296 -12.41 -24.25 10.31
N ALA A 297 -12.48 -23.66 9.12
CA ALA A 297 -11.98 -22.32 8.86
C ALA A 297 -12.79 -21.25 9.61
N ALA A 298 -14.12 -21.37 9.63
CA ALA A 298 -14.99 -20.48 10.41
C ALA A 298 -14.68 -20.57 11.92
N ALA A 299 -14.43 -21.77 12.45
CA ALA A 299 -14.03 -21.97 13.84
C ALA A 299 -12.72 -21.27 14.18
N ALA A 300 -11.70 -21.44 13.33
CA ALA A 300 -10.41 -20.78 13.49
C ALA A 300 -10.55 -19.25 13.43
N GLN A 301 -11.40 -18.74 12.53
CA GLN A 301 -11.63 -17.32 12.33
C GLN A 301 -12.37 -16.67 13.50
N LEU A 302 -13.39 -17.34 14.02
CA LEU A 302 -14.18 -16.84 15.15
C LEU A 302 -13.50 -17.09 16.51
N GLY A 303 -12.34 -17.77 16.54
CA GLY A 303 -11.65 -18.11 17.77
C GLY A 303 -12.40 -19.10 18.65
N ILE A 304 -13.28 -19.94 18.08
CA ILE A 304 -14.09 -20.93 18.77
C ILE A 304 -13.79 -22.35 18.27
N SER A 305 -14.23 -23.38 19.01
CA SER A 305 -14.02 -24.75 18.57
C SER A 305 -14.92 -25.14 17.40
N LEU A 306 -14.45 -26.08 16.55
CA LEU A 306 -15.28 -26.68 15.49
C LEU A 306 -16.60 -27.22 16.02
N ARG A 307 -16.60 -27.86 17.21
CA ARG A 307 -17.78 -28.34 17.87
C ARG A 307 -18.75 -27.19 18.22
N THR A 308 -18.22 -26.04 18.59
CA THR A 308 -19.02 -24.85 18.88
C THR A 308 -19.69 -24.33 17.61
N VAL A 309 -18.97 -24.27 16.49
CA VAL A 309 -19.52 -23.89 15.18
C VAL A 309 -20.66 -24.82 14.78
N GLN A 310 -20.42 -26.14 14.81
CA GLN A 310 -21.43 -27.13 14.44
C GLN A 310 -22.70 -27.03 15.30
N ARG A 311 -22.53 -26.82 16.62
CA ARG A 311 -23.66 -26.61 17.52
C ARG A 311 -24.43 -25.34 17.17
N ARG A 312 -23.75 -24.20 16.96
CA ARG A 312 -24.40 -22.92 16.59
C ARG A 312 -25.13 -22.99 15.26
N VAL A 313 -24.56 -23.69 14.28
CA VAL A 313 -25.25 -23.94 13.00
C VAL A 313 -26.53 -24.75 13.23
N ALA A 314 -26.49 -25.76 14.09
CA ALA A 314 -27.69 -26.54 14.42
C ALA A 314 -28.74 -25.69 15.14
N ASP A 315 -28.33 -24.89 16.12
CA ASP A 315 -29.19 -23.96 16.86
C ASP A 315 -29.85 -22.93 15.90
N LEU A 316 -29.08 -22.35 14.99
CA LEU A 316 -29.57 -21.41 13.97
C LEU A 316 -30.55 -22.08 12.98
N MET A 317 -30.31 -23.33 12.60
CA MET A 317 -31.24 -24.11 11.76
C MET A 317 -32.58 -24.36 12.48
N GLU A 318 -32.52 -24.63 13.79
CA GLU A 318 -33.72 -24.79 14.62
C GLU A 318 -34.52 -23.48 14.72
N ILE A 319 -33.84 -22.34 15.01
CA ILE A 319 -34.43 -20.99 15.07
C ILE A 319 -35.04 -20.60 13.73
N ALA A 320 -34.38 -20.94 12.61
CA ALA A 320 -34.88 -20.68 11.27
C ALA A 320 -36.06 -21.60 10.86
N GLY A 321 -36.20 -22.75 11.56
CA GLY A 321 -37.20 -23.77 11.20
C GLY A 321 -36.83 -24.53 9.92
N VAL A 322 -35.52 -24.74 9.67
CA VAL A 322 -35.01 -25.38 8.46
C VAL A 322 -34.21 -26.64 8.77
N THR A 323 -34.06 -27.53 7.79
CA THR A 323 -33.40 -28.82 7.96
C THR A 323 -32.05 -28.93 7.23
N THR A 324 -31.71 -27.96 6.37
CA THR A 324 -30.45 -27.95 5.63
C THR A 324 -29.73 -26.62 5.72
N ARG A 325 -28.41 -26.65 5.59
CA ARG A 325 -27.56 -25.42 5.59
C ARG A 325 -27.91 -24.48 4.43
N MET A 326 -28.28 -25.04 3.30
CA MET A 326 -28.70 -24.22 2.14
C MET A 326 -29.98 -23.44 2.47
N GLN A 327 -30.95 -24.07 3.13
CA GLN A 327 -32.16 -23.41 3.60
C GLN A 327 -31.85 -22.37 4.67
N LEU A 328 -30.88 -22.66 5.59
CA LEU A 328 -30.43 -21.71 6.58
C LEU A 328 -29.84 -20.45 5.93
N GLY A 329 -28.98 -20.61 4.91
CA GLY A 329 -28.44 -19.48 4.15
C GLY A 329 -29.53 -18.64 3.48
N ALA A 330 -30.47 -19.27 2.79
CA ALA A 330 -31.58 -18.57 2.18
C ALA A 330 -32.46 -17.84 3.20
N GLU A 331 -32.70 -18.44 4.36
CA GLU A 331 -33.51 -17.88 5.43
C GLU A 331 -32.79 -16.72 6.14
N ALA A 332 -31.48 -16.83 6.32
CA ALA A 332 -30.65 -15.77 6.89
C ALA A 332 -30.72 -14.49 6.07
N VAL A 333 -30.62 -14.61 4.73
CA VAL A 333 -30.77 -13.48 3.81
C VAL A 333 -32.21 -12.94 3.83
N ARG A 334 -33.22 -13.81 3.77
CA ARG A 334 -34.64 -13.42 3.75
C ARG A 334 -35.04 -12.66 5.03
N ARG A 335 -34.51 -13.07 6.20
CA ARG A 335 -34.79 -12.44 7.49
C ARG A 335 -33.83 -11.28 7.83
N SER A 336 -32.93 -10.92 6.92
CA SER A 336 -31.91 -9.87 7.15
C SER A 336 -31.06 -10.13 8.41
N TRP A 337 -30.68 -11.41 8.63
CA TRP A 337 -29.76 -11.78 9.71
C TRP A 337 -28.31 -11.46 9.34
N VAL A 338 -28.05 -11.27 8.05
CA VAL A 338 -26.73 -11.00 7.46
C VAL A 338 -26.82 -9.86 6.42
#